data_c95a8453801d64f370a753f77f66b463
#
_entry.id   c95a8453801d64f370a753f77f66b463
#
_cell.length_a   1.000
_cell.length_b   1.000
_cell.length_c   1.000
_cell.angle_alpha   90.00
_cell.angle_beta   90.00
_cell.angle_gamma   90.00
#
_symmetry.space_group_name_H-M   'P 1'
#
loop_
_entity.id
_entity.type
_entity.pdbx_description
1 polymer ?
#
loop_
_entity_poly.entity_id
_entity_poly.type
_entity_poly.pdbx_seq_one_letter_code
_entity_poly.pdbx_strand_id
1 'polypeptide(L)'
;MRFGVTLFPTDLSIDAVELGREVEARGLDSIWFPEHTHIPVSRRTPPPTGEPVLAEEYRRCIDPLVALAAVAGATTRVRVGTGIALVSQREPIVTAKAVASLDLLSGGRFTLGIGFGWNVDEMEDHGVAYRSRREHARDHVLAMRRLWEDDEASYDGEFVRFPPTWSWPKPVQRPLPVLIGGQAGPKLFAHIAEYGQGWIPIGGAGLTGAIPTLRDAFHAAGRDPDALEIVPFGSIPDDGKLDHFETIGVTEVVMRLPSAPRDVVLPILDKQAALVAARR
;
A
#
# COMPACT_ATOMS: atom_id res chain seq x y z
N MET A 1 16.64 -4.29 -7.47
CA MET A 1 15.71 -3.61 -6.52
C MET A 1 15.00 -2.48 -7.24
N ARG A 2 13.67 -2.28 -7.04
CA ARG A 2 12.89 -1.15 -7.58
C ARG A 2 12.93 0.04 -6.63
N PHE A 3 12.60 1.24 -7.13
CA PHE A 3 12.60 2.47 -6.35
C PHE A 3 11.32 3.27 -6.63
N GLY A 4 10.52 3.47 -5.60
CA GLY A 4 9.30 4.25 -5.65
C GLY A 4 9.33 5.45 -4.70
N VAL A 5 8.27 6.24 -4.74
CA VAL A 5 8.06 7.37 -3.83
C VAL A 5 6.68 7.35 -3.20
N THR A 6 6.57 8.01 -2.05
CA THR A 6 5.29 8.23 -1.38
C THR A 6 5.21 9.63 -0.79
N LEU A 7 4.01 10.18 -0.81
CA LEU A 7 3.57 11.32 0.01
C LEU A 7 2.07 11.18 0.25
N PHE A 8 1.51 11.98 1.16
CA PHE A 8 0.07 12.19 1.23
C PHE A 8 -0.34 13.19 0.14
N PRO A 9 -1.10 12.77 -0.88
CA PRO A 9 -1.67 13.73 -1.83
C PRO A 9 -2.77 14.53 -1.12
N THR A 10 -2.67 15.84 -1.18
CA THR A 10 -3.59 16.78 -0.52
C THR A 10 -3.93 17.94 -1.45
N ASP A 11 -4.91 18.75 -1.06
CA ASP A 11 -5.24 20.02 -1.73
C ASP A 11 -4.16 21.10 -1.61
N LEU A 12 -3.13 20.86 -0.76
CA LEU A 12 -1.99 21.77 -0.55
C LEU A 12 -0.66 21.21 -1.09
N SER A 13 -0.64 19.95 -1.51
CA SER A 13 0.57 19.32 -2.05
C SER A 13 0.71 19.55 -3.55
N ILE A 14 1.85 19.11 -4.12
CA ILE A 14 1.97 18.94 -5.57
C ILE A 14 0.78 18.13 -6.09
N ASP A 15 0.25 18.48 -7.26
CA ASP A 15 -0.81 17.71 -7.91
C ASP A 15 -0.39 16.26 -8.14
N ALA A 16 -1.30 15.31 -7.86
CA ALA A 16 -0.99 13.89 -7.93
C ALA A 16 -0.62 13.42 -9.34
N VAL A 17 -1.27 13.96 -10.37
CA VAL A 17 -1.01 13.62 -11.78
C VAL A 17 0.33 14.21 -12.22
N GLU A 18 0.62 15.45 -11.83
CA GLU A 18 1.91 16.06 -12.08
C GLU A 18 3.02 15.24 -11.43
N LEU A 19 2.88 14.89 -10.14
CA LEU A 19 3.86 14.06 -9.45
C LEU A 19 4.09 12.72 -10.16
N GLY A 20 3.03 12.05 -10.60
CA GLY A 20 3.13 10.81 -11.36
C GLY A 20 3.97 10.94 -12.63
N ARG A 21 3.76 12.01 -13.41
CA ARG A 21 4.56 12.33 -14.60
C ARG A 21 6.02 12.62 -14.26
N GLU A 22 6.26 13.37 -13.20
CA GLU A 22 7.61 13.75 -12.76
C GLU A 22 8.40 12.53 -12.23
N VAL A 23 7.72 11.59 -11.55
CA VAL A 23 8.27 10.29 -11.13
C VAL A 23 8.66 9.46 -12.35
N GLU A 24 7.75 9.34 -13.33
CA GLU A 24 7.99 8.59 -14.57
C GLU A 24 9.12 9.19 -15.41
N ALA A 25 9.17 10.51 -15.53
CA ALA A 25 10.19 11.23 -16.29
C ALA A 25 11.60 11.03 -15.73
N ARG A 26 11.71 10.87 -14.39
CA ARG A 26 12.99 10.61 -13.71
C ARG A 26 13.37 9.14 -13.64
N GLY A 27 12.58 8.26 -14.26
CA GLY A 27 12.88 6.83 -14.33
C GLY A 27 12.65 6.07 -13.03
N LEU A 28 11.94 6.61 -12.06
CA LEU A 28 11.52 5.86 -10.88
C LEU A 28 10.42 4.85 -11.23
N ASP A 29 10.28 3.80 -10.39
CA ASP A 29 9.50 2.62 -10.76
C ASP A 29 8.05 2.69 -10.27
N SER A 30 7.76 3.42 -9.18
CA SER A 30 6.43 3.42 -8.59
C SER A 30 6.09 4.69 -7.80
N ILE A 31 4.78 4.91 -7.62
CA ILE A 31 4.22 5.93 -6.76
C ILE A 31 3.16 5.30 -5.84
N TRP A 32 3.15 5.68 -4.57
CA TRP A 32 2.30 5.11 -3.55
C TRP A 32 1.59 6.19 -2.75
N PHE A 33 0.29 6.01 -2.52
CA PHE A 33 -0.49 6.96 -1.73
C PHE A 33 -1.15 6.28 -0.53
N PRO A 34 -1.05 6.88 0.67
CA PRO A 34 -1.72 6.41 1.87
C PRO A 34 -3.21 6.78 1.87
N GLU A 35 -3.94 6.25 2.85
CA GLU A 35 -5.36 6.50 3.04
C GLU A 35 -5.69 6.98 4.43
N HIS A 36 -6.52 8.03 4.50
CA HIS A 36 -7.43 8.36 5.57
C HIS A 36 -8.71 8.94 4.96
N THR A 37 -9.87 8.41 5.32
CA THR A 37 -11.15 8.91 4.82
C THR A 37 -11.54 10.20 5.52
N HIS A 38 -11.26 10.29 6.80
CA HIS A 38 -11.46 11.45 7.68
C HIS A 38 -10.62 11.28 8.95
N ILE A 39 -10.44 12.35 9.69
CA ILE A 39 -9.81 12.31 11.00
C ILE A 39 -10.75 12.95 12.01
N PRO A 40 -11.30 12.20 12.97
CA PRO A 40 -12.09 12.77 14.07
C PRO A 40 -11.30 13.84 14.81
N VAL A 41 -11.95 14.99 15.11
CA VAL A 41 -11.30 16.11 15.80
C VAL A 41 -10.88 15.70 17.21
N SER A 42 -11.75 14.99 17.92
CA SER A 42 -11.44 14.38 19.21
C SER A 42 -11.03 12.92 18.98
N ARG A 43 -9.82 12.57 19.38
CA ARG A 43 -9.27 11.22 19.21
C ARG A 43 -8.73 10.66 20.52
N ARG A 44 -9.01 9.39 20.76
CA ARG A 44 -8.43 8.62 21.86
C ARG A 44 -7.03 8.12 21.55
N THR A 45 -6.75 7.91 20.24
CA THR A 45 -5.47 7.37 19.78
C THR A 45 -4.50 8.51 19.47
N PRO A 46 -3.28 8.50 20.04
CA PRO A 46 -2.27 9.49 19.70
C PRO A 46 -1.77 9.29 18.26
N PRO A 47 -1.16 10.33 17.65
CA PRO A 47 -0.54 10.21 16.33
C PRO A 47 0.50 9.07 16.30
N PRO A 48 0.59 8.31 15.20
CA PRO A 48 1.50 7.16 15.09
C PRO A 48 2.98 7.57 15.07
N THR A 49 3.27 8.83 14.81
CA THR A 49 4.62 9.41 14.82
C THR A 49 5.17 9.68 16.22
N GLY A 50 4.32 9.62 17.25
CA GLY A 50 4.66 10.02 18.61
C GLY A 50 4.66 11.55 18.84
N GLU A 51 4.41 12.35 17.81
CA GLU A 51 4.29 13.81 17.92
C GLU A 51 2.98 14.19 18.63
N PRO A 52 2.95 15.29 19.40
CA PRO A 52 1.75 15.69 20.13
C PRO A 52 0.61 16.17 19.23
N VAL A 53 0.94 16.64 18.02
CA VAL A 53 -0.01 17.15 17.04
C VAL A 53 0.04 16.29 15.79
N LEU A 54 -1.13 15.88 15.31
CA LEU A 54 -1.24 15.16 14.04
C LEU A 54 -0.88 16.10 12.89
N ALA A 55 0.01 15.64 12.00
CA ALA A 55 0.38 16.39 10.80
C ALA A 55 -0.85 16.68 9.92
N GLU A 56 -0.83 17.81 9.24
CA GLU A 56 -2.00 18.34 8.51
C GLU A 56 -2.41 17.45 7.34
N GLU A 57 -1.46 16.78 6.70
CA GLU A 57 -1.68 15.89 5.57
C GLU A 57 -2.64 14.73 5.88
N TYR A 58 -2.73 14.28 7.13
CA TYR A 58 -3.64 13.20 7.53
C TYR A 58 -5.12 13.57 7.32
N ARG A 59 -5.49 14.80 7.67
CA ARG A 59 -6.88 15.28 7.56
C ARG A 59 -7.26 15.79 6.17
N ARG A 60 -6.27 15.93 5.27
CA ARG A 60 -6.43 16.45 3.90
C ARG A 60 -6.21 15.40 2.83
N CYS A 61 -5.99 14.15 3.20
CA CYS A 61 -5.65 13.08 2.28
C CYS A 61 -6.73 12.91 1.22
N ILE A 62 -6.34 12.95 -0.05
CA ILE A 62 -7.22 12.60 -1.18
C ILE A 62 -7.40 11.08 -1.18
N ASP A 63 -8.59 10.59 -1.59
CA ASP A 63 -8.81 9.13 -1.75
C ASP A 63 -7.75 8.52 -2.67
N PRO A 64 -6.99 7.52 -2.21
CA PRO A 64 -5.86 6.98 -2.95
C PRO A 64 -6.27 6.30 -4.25
N LEU A 65 -7.42 5.61 -4.31
CA LEU A 65 -7.84 4.92 -5.54
C LEU A 65 -8.22 5.93 -6.62
N VAL A 66 -8.84 7.05 -6.24
CA VAL A 66 -9.18 8.15 -7.16
C VAL A 66 -7.92 8.83 -7.68
N ALA A 67 -7.00 9.20 -6.79
CA ALA A 67 -5.74 9.85 -7.16
C ALA A 67 -4.86 8.92 -8.03
N LEU A 68 -4.74 7.65 -7.67
CA LEU A 68 -3.95 6.66 -8.43
C LEU A 68 -4.57 6.34 -9.79
N ALA A 69 -5.90 6.38 -9.94
CA ALA A 69 -6.54 6.23 -11.24
C ALA A 69 -6.18 7.39 -12.18
N ALA A 70 -6.15 8.62 -11.67
CA ALA A 70 -5.72 9.79 -12.44
C ALA A 70 -4.23 9.69 -12.83
N VAL A 71 -3.35 9.29 -11.91
CA VAL A 71 -1.93 9.04 -12.18
C VAL A 71 -1.76 7.94 -13.24
N ALA A 72 -2.46 6.82 -13.11
CA ALA A 72 -2.38 5.70 -14.03
C ALA A 72 -2.78 6.08 -15.46
N GLY A 73 -3.81 6.94 -15.61
CA GLY A 73 -4.23 7.47 -16.91
C GLY A 73 -3.25 8.47 -17.53
N ALA A 74 -2.38 9.07 -16.73
CA ALA A 74 -1.42 10.09 -17.16
C ALA A 74 0.02 9.57 -17.33
N THR A 75 0.27 8.29 -17.03
CA THR A 75 1.58 7.62 -17.08
C THR A 75 1.48 6.30 -17.84
N THR A 76 2.62 5.76 -18.28
CA THR A 76 2.66 4.53 -19.09
C THR A 76 3.47 3.39 -18.46
N ARG A 77 4.41 3.68 -17.55
CA ARG A 77 5.36 2.72 -16.97
C ARG A 77 5.30 2.65 -15.45
N VAL A 78 5.10 3.79 -14.80
CA VAL A 78 5.07 3.89 -13.34
C VAL A 78 4.01 2.97 -12.77
N ARG A 79 4.39 2.11 -11.83
CA ARG A 79 3.48 1.32 -11.01
C ARG A 79 2.78 2.24 -10.02
N VAL A 80 1.55 1.98 -9.74
CA VAL A 80 0.73 2.75 -8.80
C VAL A 80 0.28 1.83 -7.67
N GLY A 81 0.36 2.31 -6.42
CA GLY A 81 0.05 1.47 -5.28
C GLY A 81 -0.55 2.24 -4.11
N THR A 82 -1.33 1.57 -3.29
CA THR A 82 -1.77 2.13 -2.01
C THR A 82 -0.75 1.81 -0.91
N GLY A 83 -0.35 2.81 -0.17
CA GLY A 83 0.63 2.66 0.90
C GLY A 83 0.21 3.34 2.21
N ILE A 84 -0.82 2.82 2.82
CA ILE A 84 -1.66 1.61 2.64
C ILE A 84 -3.13 1.97 2.54
N ALA A 85 -3.97 1.11 1.93
CA ALA A 85 -5.42 1.22 2.00
C ALA A 85 -5.96 0.60 3.30
N LEU A 86 -6.99 1.24 3.87
CA LEU A 86 -7.67 0.79 5.09
C LEU A 86 -8.88 -0.09 4.73
N VAL A 87 -8.60 -1.27 4.16
CA VAL A 87 -9.65 -2.13 3.57
C VAL A 87 -10.74 -2.56 4.55
N SER A 88 -10.45 -2.63 5.86
CA SER A 88 -11.46 -2.90 6.88
C SER A 88 -12.50 -1.78 7.03
N GLN A 89 -12.19 -0.57 6.58
CA GLN A 89 -13.07 0.61 6.63
C GLN A 89 -13.82 0.84 5.31
N ARG A 90 -13.58 0.02 4.29
CA ARG A 90 -14.20 0.10 2.97
C ARG A 90 -15.22 -1.01 2.76
N GLU A 91 -16.28 -0.73 2.02
CA GLU A 91 -17.21 -1.77 1.58
C GLU A 91 -16.48 -2.68 0.57
N PRO A 92 -16.42 -4.02 0.81
CA PRO A 92 -15.54 -4.90 0.05
C PRO A 92 -15.96 -5.12 -1.41
N ILE A 93 -17.24 -5.15 -1.74
CA ILE A 93 -17.71 -5.36 -3.13
C ILE A 93 -17.39 -4.13 -3.98
N VAL A 94 -17.65 -2.94 -3.45
CA VAL A 94 -17.31 -1.67 -4.13
C VAL A 94 -15.80 -1.53 -4.28
N THR A 95 -15.04 -1.89 -3.24
CA THR A 95 -13.57 -1.84 -3.26
C THR A 95 -12.99 -2.83 -4.27
N ALA A 96 -13.52 -4.05 -4.34
CA ALA A 96 -13.13 -5.04 -5.34
C ALA A 96 -13.35 -4.50 -6.77
N LYS A 97 -14.48 -3.83 -7.01
CA LYS A 97 -14.79 -3.21 -8.29
C LYS A 97 -13.82 -2.08 -8.64
N ALA A 98 -13.56 -1.17 -7.69
CA ALA A 98 -12.65 -0.04 -7.89
C ALA A 98 -11.22 -0.52 -8.19
N VAL A 99 -10.73 -1.49 -7.42
CA VAL A 99 -9.40 -2.10 -7.59
C VAL A 99 -9.25 -2.79 -8.94
N ALA A 100 -10.22 -3.64 -9.33
CA ALA A 100 -10.20 -4.30 -10.63
C ALA A 100 -10.23 -3.30 -11.80
N SER A 101 -11.02 -2.23 -11.66
CA SER A 101 -11.09 -1.16 -12.66
C SER A 101 -9.77 -0.40 -12.76
N LEU A 102 -9.15 -0.07 -11.62
CA LEU A 102 -7.86 0.62 -11.60
C LEU A 102 -6.75 -0.26 -12.19
N ASP A 103 -6.73 -1.55 -11.88
CA ASP A 103 -5.76 -2.49 -12.46
C ASP A 103 -5.92 -2.58 -13.99
N LEU A 104 -7.16 -2.66 -14.49
CA LEU A 104 -7.45 -2.65 -15.92
C LEU A 104 -7.01 -1.33 -16.59
N LEU A 105 -7.38 -0.19 -16.02
CA LEU A 105 -7.06 1.14 -16.56
C LEU A 105 -5.55 1.42 -16.54
N SER A 106 -4.84 0.89 -15.56
CA SER A 106 -3.38 0.99 -15.47
C SER A 106 -2.65 -0.01 -16.38
N GLY A 107 -3.36 -0.97 -17.00
CA GLY A 107 -2.73 -2.04 -17.77
C GLY A 107 -1.93 -3.02 -16.91
N GLY A 108 -2.41 -3.33 -15.69
CA GLY A 108 -1.77 -4.26 -14.76
C GLY A 108 -0.59 -3.67 -13.99
N ARG A 109 -0.59 -2.34 -13.74
CA ARG A 109 0.45 -1.65 -12.96
C ARG A 109 0.05 -1.36 -11.52
N PHE A 110 -1.14 -1.78 -11.08
CA PHE A 110 -1.63 -1.50 -9.73
C PHE A 110 -1.15 -2.55 -8.71
N THR A 111 -0.86 -2.11 -7.48
CA THR A 111 -0.59 -2.95 -6.32
C THR A 111 -1.44 -2.49 -5.15
N LEU A 112 -2.20 -3.40 -4.56
CA LEU A 112 -3.01 -3.11 -3.38
C LEU A 112 -2.17 -3.32 -2.12
N GLY A 113 -1.58 -2.25 -1.61
CA GLY A 113 -0.98 -2.26 -0.27
C GLY A 113 -2.06 -1.99 0.77
N ILE A 114 -2.21 -2.87 1.74
CA ILE A 114 -3.22 -2.78 2.80
C ILE A 114 -2.61 -2.66 4.17
N GLY A 115 -3.38 -2.12 5.11
CA GLY A 115 -3.01 -2.09 6.53
C GLY A 115 -4.23 -2.23 7.42
N PHE A 116 -3.97 -2.30 8.74
CA PHE A 116 -5.02 -2.57 9.71
C PHE A 116 -5.56 -1.32 10.41
N GLY A 117 -5.00 -0.14 10.09
CA GLY A 117 -5.37 1.12 10.72
C GLY A 117 -4.82 1.28 12.15
N TRP A 118 -4.61 2.52 12.55
CA TRP A 118 -4.12 2.88 13.88
C TRP A 118 -5.13 3.73 14.67
N ASN A 119 -5.96 4.52 13.97
CA ASN A 119 -6.89 5.46 14.59
C ASN A 119 -8.19 4.74 14.95
N VAL A 120 -8.39 4.55 16.25
CA VAL A 120 -9.56 3.82 16.78
C VAL A 120 -10.86 4.51 16.43
N ASP A 121 -10.91 5.84 16.58
CA ASP A 121 -12.12 6.62 16.38
C ASP A 121 -12.55 6.64 14.90
N GLU A 122 -11.61 6.85 14.00
CA GLU A 122 -11.85 6.75 12.54
C GLU A 122 -12.43 5.38 12.16
N MET A 123 -11.88 4.32 12.73
CA MET A 123 -12.31 2.95 12.44
C MET A 123 -13.72 2.67 12.96
N GLU A 124 -14.02 3.13 14.19
CA GLU A 124 -15.34 2.96 14.80
C GLU A 124 -16.42 3.76 14.07
N ASP A 125 -16.10 4.91 13.48
CA ASP A 125 -17.02 5.68 12.63
C ASP A 125 -17.39 4.92 11.36
N HIS A 126 -16.53 4.00 10.91
CA HIS A 126 -16.84 3.03 9.84
C HIS A 126 -17.53 1.75 10.34
N GLY A 127 -17.92 1.68 11.60
CA GLY A 127 -18.59 0.52 12.18
C GLY A 127 -17.69 -0.67 12.49
N VAL A 128 -16.36 -0.48 12.47
CA VAL A 128 -15.38 -1.55 12.70
C VAL A 128 -14.77 -1.42 14.09
N ALA A 129 -14.97 -2.43 14.92
CA ALA A 129 -14.32 -2.46 16.24
C ALA A 129 -12.81 -2.69 16.10
N TYR A 130 -12.00 -1.86 16.77
CA TYR A 130 -10.55 -1.93 16.66
C TYR A 130 -9.95 -3.31 16.94
N ARG A 131 -10.54 -4.06 17.89
CA ARG A 131 -10.07 -5.40 18.26
C ARG A 131 -10.20 -6.43 17.14
N SER A 132 -11.21 -6.31 16.26
CA SER A 132 -11.50 -7.24 15.15
C SER A 132 -11.03 -6.71 13.79
N ARG A 133 -10.27 -5.60 13.74
CA ARG A 133 -9.85 -4.96 12.48
C ARG A 133 -9.01 -5.84 11.56
N ARG A 134 -8.26 -6.78 12.13
CA ARG A 134 -7.43 -7.71 11.34
C ARG A 134 -8.26 -8.79 10.69
N GLU A 135 -9.23 -9.31 11.43
CA GLU A 135 -10.21 -10.28 10.98
C GLU A 135 -11.10 -9.68 9.88
N HIS A 136 -11.57 -8.42 10.07
CA HIS A 136 -12.28 -7.67 9.04
C HIS A 136 -11.43 -7.51 7.77
N ALA A 137 -10.18 -7.06 7.90
CA ALA A 137 -9.30 -6.86 6.74
C ALA A 137 -9.04 -8.17 5.99
N ARG A 138 -8.82 -9.27 6.73
CA ARG A 138 -8.67 -10.61 6.15
C ARG A 138 -9.91 -11.03 5.36
N ASP A 139 -11.07 -10.94 5.99
CA ASP A 139 -12.34 -11.37 5.40
C ASP A 139 -12.67 -10.55 4.14
N HIS A 140 -12.46 -9.22 4.19
CA HIS A 140 -12.62 -8.34 3.04
C HIS A 140 -11.68 -8.72 1.88
N VAL A 141 -10.39 -8.97 2.15
CA VAL A 141 -9.45 -9.34 1.07
C VAL A 141 -9.79 -10.69 0.47
N LEU A 142 -10.16 -11.68 1.28
CA LEU A 142 -10.56 -13.00 0.78
C LEU A 142 -11.84 -12.92 -0.07
N ALA A 143 -12.83 -12.13 0.36
CA ALA A 143 -14.04 -11.86 -0.42
C ALA A 143 -13.73 -11.15 -1.76
N MET A 144 -12.86 -10.13 -1.74
CA MET A 144 -12.42 -9.43 -2.95
C MET A 144 -11.69 -10.36 -3.92
N ARG A 145 -10.85 -11.27 -3.42
CA ARG A 145 -10.17 -12.27 -4.26
C ARG A 145 -11.15 -13.16 -5.01
N ARG A 146 -12.23 -13.64 -4.34
CA ARG A 146 -13.28 -14.40 -5.02
C ARG A 146 -13.88 -13.60 -6.19
N LEU A 147 -14.17 -12.30 -5.95
CA LEU A 147 -14.70 -11.41 -6.99
C LEU A 147 -13.71 -11.16 -8.15
N TRP A 148 -12.40 -11.21 -7.91
CA TRP A 148 -11.37 -11.01 -8.95
C TRP A 148 -11.06 -12.29 -9.73
N GLU A 149 -11.08 -13.45 -9.07
CA GLU A 149 -10.54 -14.71 -9.61
C GLU A 149 -11.63 -15.58 -10.24
N ASP A 150 -12.83 -15.65 -9.62
CA ASP A 150 -13.90 -16.54 -10.06
C ASP A 150 -14.84 -15.85 -11.05
N ASP A 151 -15.25 -16.55 -12.10
CA ASP A 151 -16.23 -16.03 -13.07
C ASP A 151 -17.58 -15.81 -12.39
N GLU A 152 -18.04 -16.77 -11.61
CA GLU A 152 -19.19 -16.69 -10.72
C GLU A 152 -18.69 -16.83 -9.27
N ALA A 153 -18.62 -15.71 -8.57
CA ALA A 153 -18.06 -15.61 -7.24
C ALA A 153 -19.14 -15.71 -6.17
N SER A 154 -18.87 -16.45 -5.10
CA SER A 154 -19.64 -16.41 -3.86
C SER A 154 -18.70 -16.39 -2.68
N TYR A 155 -19.15 -15.85 -1.55
CA TYR A 155 -18.39 -15.80 -0.32
C TYR A 155 -19.30 -15.90 0.89
N ASP A 156 -18.87 -16.65 1.91
CA ASP A 156 -19.59 -16.85 3.17
C ASP A 156 -18.59 -16.74 4.33
N GLY A 157 -18.19 -15.52 4.65
CA GLY A 157 -17.29 -15.18 5.74
C GLY A 157 -18.01 -14.65 6.98
N GLU A 158 -17.24 -14.23 7.96
CA GLU A 158 -17.76 -13.68 9.21
C GLU A 158 -18.37 -12.28 9.01
N PHE A 159 -17.67 -11.42 8.24
CA PHE A 159 -18.04 -10.01 8.04
C PHE A 159 -18.56 -9.72 6.62
N VAL A 160 -18.28 -10.60 5.66
CA VAL A 160 -18.68 -10.43 4.26
C VAL A 160 -19.41 -11.68 3.80
N ARG A 161 -20.58 -11.48 3.18
CA ARG A 161 -21.35 -12.59 2.60
C ARG A 161 -22.06 -12.12 1.35
N PHE A 162 -21.94 -12.89 0.27
CA PHE A 162 -22.73 -12.70 -0.95
C PHE A 162 -22.96 -14.02 -1.68
N PRO A 163 -24.16 -14.20 -2.30
CA PRO A 163 -24.48 -15.37 -3.11
C PRO A 163 -23.70 -15.37 -4.42
N PRO A 164 -23.81 -16.44 -5.24
CA PRO A 164 -23.24 -16.46 -6.57
C PRO A 164 -23.54 -15.20 -7.35
N THR A 165 -22.49 -14.51 -7.80
CA THR A 165 -22.58 -13.18 -8.42
C THR A 165 -21.50 -12.99 -9.47
N TRP A 166 -21.76 -12.13 -10.43
CA TRP A 166 -20.79 -11.72 -11.45
C TRP A 166 -20.23 -10.36 -11.11
N SER A 167 -18.89 -10.25 -11.15
CA SER A 167 -18.17 -9.00 -11.00
C SER A 167 -17.14 -8.84 -12.09
N TRP A 168 -17.47 -8.06 -13.11
CA TRP A 168 -16.60 -7.71 -14.24
C TRP A 168 -16.40 -6.20 -14.33
N PRO A 169 -15.25 -5.68 -14.88
CA PRO A 169 -14.12 -6.44 -15.38
C PRO A 169 -13.34 -7.14 -14.28
N LYS A 170 -12.56 -8.16 -14.66
CA LYS A 170 -11.55 -8.76 -13.79
C LYS A 170 -10.26 -7.95 -13.86
N PRO A 171 -9.38 -8.01 -12.84
CA PRO A 171 -8.03 -7.46 -12.96
C PRO A 171 -7.25 -8.07 -14.12
N VAL A 172 -6.32 -7.31 -14.68
CA VAL A 172 -5.33 -7.79 -15.66
C VAL A 172 -4.37 -8.77 -14.99
N GLN A 173 -3.89 -8.38 -13.80
CA GLN A 173 -3.00 -9.20 -12.99
C GLN A 173 -3.74 -10.35 -12.32
N ARG A 174 -3.22 -11.58 -12.44
CA ARG A 174 -3.81 -12.77 -11.81
C ARG A 174 -2.70 -13.64 -11.18
N PRO A 175 -2.59 -13.64 -9.87
CA PRO A 175 -3.38 -12.88 -8.88
C PRO A 175 -3.03 -11.38 -8.87
N LEU A 176 -4.00 -10.54 -8.49
CA LEU A 176 -3.73 -9.13 -8.20
C LEU A 176 -2.82 -9.04 -6.97
N PRO A 177 -1.70 -8.29 -7.02
CA PRO A 177 -0.78 -8.18 -5.89
C PRO A 177 -1.42 -7.49 -4.69
N VAL A 178 -1.36 -8.15 -3.51
CA VAL A 178 -1.76 -7.60 -2.21
C VAL A 178 -0.57 -7.62 -1.27
N LEU A 179 -0.06 -6.46 -0.89
CA LEU A 179 1.02 -6.34 0.10
C LEU A 179 0.44 -5.87 1.44
N ILE A 180 0.99 -6.36 2.55
CA ILE A 180 0.42 -6.09 3.87
C ILE A 180 1.39 -5.25 4.71
N GLY A 181 0.93 -4.07 5.14
CA GLY A 181 1.64 -3.18 6.03
C GLY A 181 1.47 -3.56 7.50
N GLY A 182 2.50 -3.31 8.29
CA GLY A 182 2.46 -3.46 9.73
C GLY A 182 3.80 -3.81 10.35
N GLN A 183 3.84 -3.77 11.69
CA GLN A 183 5.01 -4.14 12.46
C GLN A 183 5.26 -5.65 12.39
N ALA A 184 6.53 -6.05 12.24
CA ALA A 184 6.97 -7.44 12.24
C ALA A 184 6.43 -8.23 13.44
N GLY A 185 5.98 -9.44 13.18
CA GLY A 185 5.52 -10.35 14.22
C GLY A 185 4.68 -11.50 13.69
N PRO A 186 4.48 -12.56 14.51
CA PRO A 186 3.85 -13.79 14.05
C PRO A 186 2.44 -13.59 13.47
N LYS A 187 1.65 -12.70 14.07
CA LYS A 187 0.29 -12.42 13.56
C LYS A 187 0.30 -11.77 12.17
N LEU A 188 1.21 -10.80 11.94
CA LEU A 188 1.35 -10.19 10.62
C LEU A 188 1.85 -11.20 9.59
N PHE A 189 2.84 -11.98 9.95
CA PHE A 189 3.45 -12.98 9.06
C PHE A 189 2.47 -14.08 8.66
N ALA A 190 1.58 -14.48 9.58
CA ALA A 190 0.49 -15.40 9.26
C ALA A 190 -0.48 -14.81 8.20
N HIS A 191 -0.86 -13.53 8.33
CA HIS A 191 -1.68 -12.85 7.32
C HIS A 191 -0.98 -12.77 5.95
N ILE A 192 0.32 -12.41 5.95
CA ILE A 192 1.09 -12.34 4.70
C ILE A 192 1.19 -13.73 4.06
N ALA A 193 1.50 -14.77 4.84
CA ALA A 193 1.61 -16.13 4.36
C ALA A 193 0.28 -16.69 3.82
N GLU A 194 -0.85 -16.29 4.40
CA GLU A 194 -2.17 -16.76 3.98
C GLU A 194 -2.66 -16.09 2.69
N TYR A 195 -2.63 -14.74 2.62
CA TYR A 195 -3.27 -14.01 1.54
C TYR A 195 -2.47 -12.82 0.97
N GLY A 196 -1.29 -12.50 1.49
CA GLY A 196 -0.42 -11.44 0.96
C GLY A 196 0.62 -11.97 -0.03
N GLN A 197 1.14 -11.13 -0.90
CA GLN A 197 2.31 -11.41 -1.72
C GLN A 197 3.58 -10.75 -1.16
N GLY A 198 3.45 -9.91 -0.13
CA GLY A 198 4.60 -9.25 0.46
C GLY A 198 4.28 -8.38 1.65
N TRP A 199 5.32 -7.76 2.17
CA TRP A 199 5.32 -6.95 3.37
C TRP A 199 5.72 -5.50 3.08
N ILE A 200 4.96 -4.56 3.65
CA ILE A 200 5.26 -3.11 3.63
C ILE A 200 5.64 -2.69 5.06
N PRO A 201 6.88 -2.86 5.50
CA PRO A 201 7.36 -2.33 6.78
C PRO A 201 7.59 -0.82 6.70
N ILE A 202 7.34 -0.09 7.79
CA ILE A 202 7.69 1.34 7.86
C ILE A 202 9.18 1.47 8.15
N GLY A 203 9.89 2.24 7.32
CA GLY A 203 11.32 2.46 7.42
C GLY A 203 12.14 1.22 7.10
N GLY A 204 13.16 0.93 7.89
CA GLY A 204 14.08 -0.20 7.62
C GLY A 204 14.58 -0.89 8.87
N ALA A 205 14.10 -0.50 10.05
CA ALA A 205 14.57 -1.09 11.31
C ALA A 205 14.09 -2.54 11.48
N GLY A 206 15.00 -3.42 11.90
CA GLY A 206 14.69 -4.80 12.24
C GLY A 206 14.45 -5.75 11.07
N LEU A 207 14.59 -5.31 9.82
CA LEU A 207 14.34 -6.14 8.63
C LEU A 207 15.26 -7.36 8.56
N THR A 208 16.53 -7.21 8.89
CA THR A 208 17.52 -8.31 8.85
C THR A 208 17.08 -9.54 9.64
N GLY A 209 16.49 -9.34 10.82
CA GLY A 209 15.98 -10.44 11.63
C GLY A 209 14.56 -10.90 11.24
N ALA A 210 13.75 -9.99 10.71
CA ALA A 210 12.34 -10.27 10.41
C ALA A 210 12.14 -11.00 9.07
N ILE A 211 12.92 -10.69 8.03
CA ILE A 211 12.78 -11.26 6.69
C ILE A 211 12.96 -12.80 6.69
N PRO A 212 13.98 -13.39 7.34
CA PRO A 212 14.10 -14.85 7.41
C PRO A 212 12.85 -15.50 8.03
N THR A 213 12.38 -14.98 9.17
CA THR A 213 11.18 -15.51 9.85
C THR A 213 9.94 -15.43 8.97
N LEU A 214 9.78 -14.35 8.19
CA LEU A 214 8.67 -14.22 7.25
C LEU A 214 8.80 -15.21 6.08
N ARG A 215 10.01 -15.42 5.55
CA ARG A 215 10.28 -16.43 4.52
C ARG A 215 9.97 -17.84 5.00
N ASP A 216 10.33 -18.17 6.26
CA ASP A 216 9.98 -19.44 6.88
C ASP A 216 8.46 -19.62 7.00
N ALA A 217 7.72 -18.58 7.40
CA ALA A 217 6.27 -18.60 7.48
C ALA A 217 5.62 -18.80 6.08
N PHE A 218 6.20 -18.17 5.06
CA PHE A 218 5.75 -18.29 3.66
C PHE A 218 5.97 -19.71 3.14
N HIS A 219 7.14 -20.28 3.39
CA HIS A 219 7.48 -21.66 3.04
C HIS A 219 6.58 -22.68 3.77
N ALA A 220 6.34 -22.48 5.06
CA ALA A 220 5.45 -23.33 5.85
C ALA A 220 4.00 -23.33 5.35
N ALA A 221 3.57 -22.25 4.68
CA ALA A 221 2.28 -22.14 3.99
C ALA A 221 2.28 -22.76 2.58
N GLY A 222 3.38 -23.43 2.16
CA GLY A 222 3.50 -24.04 0.84
C GLY A 222 3.74 -23.04 -0.29
N ARG A 223 4.23 -21.84 0.03
CA ARG A 223 4.47 -20.76 -0.94
C ARG A 223 5.97 -20.58 -1.17
N ASP A 224 6.33 -20.07 -2.34
CA ASP A 224 7.71 -19.80 -2.71
C ASP A 224 8.25 -18.55 -1.98
N PRO A 225 9.27 -18.69 -1.07
CA PRO A 225 9.84 -17.56 -0.36
C PRO A 225 10.56 -16.54 -1.27
N ASP A 226 10.97 -16.94 -2.47
CA ASP A 226 11.65 -16.05 -3.42
C ASP A 226 10.66 -15.18 -4.19
N ALA A 227 9.38 -15.55 -4.21
CA ALA A 227 8.30 -14.73 -4.74
C ALA A 227 7.82 -13.63 -3.76
N LEU A 228 8.34 -13.61 -2.53
CA LEU A 228 7.94 -12.66 -1.49
C LEU A 228 8.46 -11.25 -1.79
N GLU A 229 7.57 -10.27 -1.86
CA GLU A 229 7.95 -8.86 -2.00
C GLU A 229 8.20 -8.22 -0.62
N ILE A 230 9.33 -7.53 -0.47
CA ILE A 230 9.69 -6.76 0.73
C ILE A 230 9.88 -5.30 0.32
N VAL A 231 9.00 -4.43 0.83
CA VAL A 231 8.87 -3.04 0.37
C VAL A 231 8.95 -2.07 1.56
N PRO A 232 10.16 -1.72 2.07
CA PRO A 232 10.34 -0.71 3.10
C PRO A 232 9.75 0.63 2.66
N PHE A 233 8.82 1.14 3.47
CA PHE A 233 7.97 2.28 3.12
C PHE A 233 8.34 3.54 3.90
N GLY A 234 8.34 4.69 3.22
CA GLY A 234 8.66 5.97 3.82
C GLY A 234 10.14 6.10 4.19
N SER A 235 11.02 5.35 3.52
CA SER A 235 12.45 5.37 3.77
C SER A 235 13.09 6.69 3.33
N ILE A 236 14.06 7.16 4.13
CA ILE A 236 15.01 8.20 3.69
C ILE A 236 16.27 7.44 3.26
N PRO A 237 16.56 7.39 1.94
CA PRO A 237 17.63 6.56 1.42
C PRO A 237 19.00 7.23 1.60
N ASP A 238 20.02 6.41 1.80
CA ASP A 238 21.44 6.69 1.61
C ASP A 238 22.11 5.44 1.02
N ASP A 239 23.31 5.57 0.47
CA ASP A 239 23.99 4.47 -0.23
C ASP A 239 24.16 3.24 0.66
N GLY A 240 24.64 3.40 1.90
CA GLY A 240 24.87 2.28 2.82
C GLY A 240 23.60 1.55 3.17
N LYS A 241 22.49 2.27 3.36
CA LYS A 241 21.19 1.68 3.61
C LYS A 241 20.67 0.90 2.40
N LEU A 242 20.83 1.44 1.20
CA LEU A 242 20.41 0.78 -0.03
C LEU A 242 21.23 -0.49 -0.30
N ASP A 243 22.56 -0.46 -0.08
CA ASP A 243 23.43 -1.65 -0.16
C ASP A 243 22.99 -2.73 0.82
N HIS A 244 22.69 -2.33 2.06
CA HIS A 244 22.16 -3.26 3.05
C HIS A 244 20.83 -3.86 2.63
N PHE A 245 19.89 -3.06 2.09
CA PHE A 245 18.60 -3.54 1.62
C PHE A 245 18.74 -4.54 0.48
N GLU A 246 19.64 -4.32 -0.46
CA GLU A 246 19.93 -5.30 -1.51
C GLU A 246 20.44 -6.63 -0.94
N THR A 247 21.37 -6.55 0.03
CA THR A 247 21.95 -7.73 0.67
C THR A 247 20.91 -8.60 1.39
N ILE A 248 19.91 -7.99 2.01
CA ILE A 248 18.86 -8.72 2.75
C ILE A 248 17.64 -9.10 1.90
N GLY A 249 17.67 -8.81 0.59
CA GLY A 249 16.62 -9.22 -0.36
C GLY A 249 15.37 -8.32 -0.38
N VAL A 250 15.53 -7.03 -0.11
CA VAL A 250 14.49 -6.02 -0.36
C VAL A 250 14.23 -5.94 -1.87
N THR A 251 12.96 -5.97 -2.26
CA THR A 251 12.55 -5.97 -3.67
C THR A 251 12.27 -4.58 -4.22
N GLU A 252 11.81 -3.68 -3.36
CA GLU A 252 11.52 -2.28 -3.70
C GLU A 252 11.72 -1.40 -2.48
N VAL A 253 12.19 -0.16 -2.67
CA VAL A 253 12.29 0.87 -1.62
C VAL A 253 11.37 2.02 -1.98
N VAL A 254 10.41 2.32 -1.11
CA VAL A 254 9.51 3.48 -1.29
C VAL A 254 10.04 4.65 -0.45
N MET A 255 10.55 5.65 -1.13
CA MET A 255 11.18 6.82 -0.54
C MET A 255 10.15 7.87 -0.16
N ARG A 256 10.35 8.53 0.98
CA ARG A 256 9.43 9.58 1.46
C ARG A 256 9.68 10.90 0.76
N LEU A 257 8.59 11.53 0.31
CA LEU A 257 8.50 12.94 -0.07
C LEU A 257 7.63 13.70 0.94
N PRO A 258 7.84 15.00 1.16
CA PRO A 258 6.93 15.80 1.98
C PRO A 258 5.62 16.06 1.24
N SER A 259 4.50 16.15 1.97
CA SER A 259 3.22 16.63 1.46
C SER A 259 3.26 18.15 1.35
N ALA A 260 3.88 18.66 0.30
CA ALA A 260 4.20 20.07 0.12
C ALA A 260 3.99 20.50 -1.34
N PRO A 261 3.96 21.81 -1.63
CA PRO A 261 3.88 22.32 -3.00
C PRO A 261 5.04 21.85 -3.89
N ARG A 262 4.81 21.95 -5.19
CA ARG A 262 5.71 21.52 -6.27
C ARG A 262 7.16 21.95 -6.08
N ASP A 263 7.37 23.21 -5.77
CA ASP A 263 8.70 23.83 -5.62
C ASP A 263 9.52 23.26 -4.44
N VAL A 264 8.86 22.68 -3.47
CA VAL A 264 9.49 21.95 -2.35
C VAL A 264 9.73 20.49 -2.72
N VAL A 265 8.76 19.83 -3.36
CA VAL A 265 8.82 18.40 -3.65
C VAL A 265 9.83 18.07 -4.76
N LEU A 266 9.83 18.81 -5.87
CA LEU A 266 10.67 18.45 -7.03
C LEU A 266 12.16 18.45 -6.75
N PRO A 267 12.76 19.41 -6.00
CA PRO A 267 14.19 19.33 -5.67
C PRO A 267 14.58 18.10 -4.82
N ILE A 268 13.65 17.59 -4.00
CA ILE A 268 13.88 16.38 -3.21
C ILE A 268 13.77 15.16 -4.13
N LEU A 269 12.78 15.13 -5.01
CA LEU A 269 12.61 14.09 -6.02
C LEU A 269 13.82 14.00 -6.95
N ASP A 270 14.39 15.15 -7.37
CA ASP A 270 15.62 15.21 -8.18
C ASP A 270 16.81 14.55 -7.48
N LYS A 271 16.99 14.81 -6.18
CA LYS A 271 18.07 14.20 -5.39
C LYS A 271 17.87 12.68 -5.25
N GLN A 272 16.64 12.24 -5.01
CA GLN A 272 16.33 10.82 -4.92
C GLN A 272 16.53 10.10 -6.27
N ALA A 273 16.10 10.72 -7.37
CA ALA A 273 16.30 10.19 -8.71
C ALA A 273 17.80 10.11 -9.09
N ALA A 274 18.60 11.12 -8.73
CA ALA A 274 20.04 11.09 -8.94
C ALA A 274 20.73 9.95 -8.18
N LEU A 275 20.36 9.73 -6.92
CA LEU A 275 20.84 8.60 -6.13
C LEU A 275 20.51 7.25 -6.79
N VAL A 276 19.29 7.10 -7.29
CA VAL A 276 18.84 5.87 -7.99
C VAL A 276 19.57 5.69 -9.31
N ALA A 277 19.75 6.77 -10.09
CA ALA A 277 20.44 6.71 -11.38
C ALA A 277 21.92 6.31 -11.24
N ALA A 278 22.58 6.70 -10.16
CA ALA A 278 23.97 6.31 -9.88
C ALA A 278 24.13 4.81 -9.55
N ARG A 279 23.02 4.09 -9.27
CA ARG A 279 23.00 2.66 -8.90
C ARG A 279 22.52 1.73 -10.04
N ARG A 280 22.09 2.30 -11.16
CA ARG A 280 21.62 1.56 -12.36
C ARG A 280 22.70 1.52 -13.44
#